data_d4b557b6a0302c548eedb5e434ba433b
#
_entry.id   d4b557b6a0302c548eedb5e434ba433b
#
_cell.length_a   1.000
_cell.length_b   1.000
_cell.length_c   1.000
_cell.angle_alpha   90.00
_cell.angle_beta   90.00
_cell.angle_gamma   90.00
#
_symmetry.space_group_name_H-M   'P 1'
#
loop_
_entity.id
_entity.type
_entity.pdbx_description
1 polymer ?
#
loop_
_entity_poly.entity_id
_entity_poly.type
_entity_poly.pdbx_seq_one_letter_code
_entity_poly.pdbx_strand_id
1 'polypeptide(L)'
;AMNLMERKAEWRGNLIILLQPAEEVGSGARNIIKAGIFEKFPRPDFNLALHVSADLVAGKVGYVPGWAMANVDSLDITVKGRGGHGAYPHTTKDPIVMASQLINSIQTIVSREIAPIEAAVVTVGSIHGGTKHNVIPNEVRLQLTLRSYTDEVRNQTISIIRRMARGLAEANGLPKDLYPE
;
A
#
# COMPACT_ATOMS: atom_id res chain seq x y z
N ALA A 1 8.16 -29.47 -11.05
CA ALA A 1 9.17 -30.33 -10.41
C ALA A 1 9.31 -31.67 -11.15
N MET A 2 8.24 -32.46 -11.26
CA MET A 2 8.29 -33.81 -11.90
C MET A 2 8.92 -33.74 -13.28
N ASN A 3 8.43 -32.92 -14.20
CA ASN A 3 8.99 -32.78 -15.55
C ASN A 3 10.49 -32.45 -15.57
N LEU A 4 10.96 -31.63 -14.60
CA LEU A 4 12.40 -31.33 -14.50
C LEU A 4 13.20 -32.53 -13.99
N MET A 5 12.63 -33.36 -13.10
CA MET A 5 13.28 -34.56 -12.63
C MET A 5 13.36 -35.62 -13.71
N GLU A 6 12.33 -35.83 -14.53
CA GLU A 6 12.30 -36.70 -15.67
C GLU A 6 13.36 -36.32 -16.72
N ARG A 7 13.63 -35.00 -16.84
CA ARG A 7 14.62 -34.46 -17.78
C ARG A 7 15.97 -34.14 -17.12
N LYS A 8 16.31 -34.80 -16.03
CA LYS A 8 17.54 -34.53 -15.26
C LYS A 8 18.82 -34.61 -16.10
N ALA A 9 18.84 -35.43 -17.13
CA ALA A 9 19.98 -35.54 -18.04
C ALA A 9 20.23 -34.28 -18.90
N GLU A 10 19.21 -33.39 -19.03
CA GLU A 10 19.26 -32.19 -19.86
C GLU A 10 19.75 -30.95 -19.11
N TRP A 11 19.90 -31.00 -17.79
CA TRP A 11 20.33 -29.87 -16.99
C TRP A 11 21.25 -30.29 -15.85
N ARG A 12 22.01 -29.32 -15.30
CA ARG A 12 22.92 -29.51 -14.18
C ARG A 12 22.59 -28.49 -13.08
N GLY A 13 22.83 -28.87 -11.84
CA GLY A 13 22.61 -28.04 -10.67
C GLY A 13 21.62 -28.63 -9.67
N ASN A 14 21.17 -27.82 -8.76
CA ASN A 14 20.20 -28.14 -7.70
C ASN A 14 18.87 -27.47 -7.98
N LEU A 15 17.78 -28.21 -7.81
CA LEU A 15 16.43 -27.65 -7.86
C LEU A 15 15.89 -27.56 -6.44
N ILE A 16 15.60 -26.35 -6.01
CA ILE A 16 14.94 -26.08 -4.71
C ILE A 16 13.49 -25.71 -5.01
N ILE A 17 12.57 -26.44 -4.42
CA ILE A 17 11.14 -26.14 -4.50
C ILE A 17 10.72 -25.47 -3.20
N LEU A 18 10.26 -24.24 -3.29
CA LEU A 18 9.80 -23.45 -2.16
C LEU A 18 8.27 -23.33 -2.20
N LEU A 19 7.61 -23.88 -1.18
CA LEU A 19 6.18 -23.72 -0.97
C LEU A 19 5.96 -22.61 0.04
N GLN A 20 5.67 -21.40 -0.43
CA GLN A 20 5.50 -20.22 0.40
C GLN A 20 4.09 -20.18 0.99
N PRO A 21 3.91 -20.20 2.32
CA PRO A 21 2.61 -19.93 2.95
C PRO A 21 2.33 -18.44 3.04
N ALA A 22 1.06 -18.05 3.28
CA ALA A 22 0.67 -16.68 3.61
C ALA A 22 1.17 -15.61 2.61
N GLU A 23 1.10 -15.93 1.30
CA GLU A 23 1.46 -15.01 0.23
C GLU A 23 0.51 -13.81 0.21
N GLU A 24 -0.80 -14.07 0.25
CA GLU A 24 -1.88 -13.05 0.17
C GLU A 24 -1.87 -12.01 1.30
N VAL A 25 -1.20 -12.30 2.41
CA VAL A 25 -0.99 -11.35 3.51
C VAL A 25 0.44 -10.80 3.57
N GLY A 26 1.25 -11.06 2.54
CA GLY A 26 2.61 -10.52 2.37
C GLY A 26 3.62 -10.92 3.46
N SER A 27 3.35 -11.96 4.24
CA SER A 27 4.20 -12.33 5.38
C SER A 27 5.05 -13.58 5.14
N GLY A 28 4.66 -14.44 4.20
CA GLY A 28 5.25 -15.76 4.01
C GLY A 28 6.73 -15.72 3.66
N ALA A 29 7.13 -14.97 2.64
CA ALA A 29 8.53 -14.85 2.24
C ALA A 29 9.40 -14.30 3.38
N ARG A 30 8.94 -13.25 4.07
CA ARG A 30 9.65 -12.67 5.22
C ARG A 30 9.86 -13.69 6.34
N ASN A 31 8.86 -14.49 6.64
CA ASN A 31 8.94 -15.52 7.68
C ASN A 31 9.91 -16.63 7.31
N ILE A 32 9.93 -17.06 6.04
CA ILE A 32 10.86 -18.06 5.52
C ILE A 32 12.31 -17.54 5.59
N ILE A 33 12.54 -16.27 5.22
CA ILE A 33 13.87 -15.64 5.33
C ILE A 33 14.31 -15.56 6.79
N LYS A 34 13.43 -15.13 7.70
CA LYS A 34 13.71 -15.07 9.15
C LYS A 34 13.98 -16.47 9.75
N ALA A 35 13.39 -17.52 9.19
CA ALA A 35 13.63 -18.89 9.61
C ALA A 35 14.97 -19.45 9.09
N GLY A 36 15.77 -18.67 8.39
CA GLY A 36 17.11 -19.02 7.95
C GLY A 36 17.13 -19.93 6.73
N ILE A 37 16.33 -19.64 5.70
CA ILE A 37 16.33 -20.48 4.49
C ILE A 37 17.70 -20.49 3.82
N PHE A 38 18.39 -19.36 3.78
CA PHE A 38 19.69 -19.22 3.10
C PHE A 38 20.89 -19.72 3.95
N GLU A 39 20.66 -20.04 5.21
CA GLU A 39 21.61 -20.73 6.08
C GLU A 39 21.45 -22.26 5.98
N LYS A 40 20.24 -22.74 5.69
CA LYS A 40 19.90 -24.17 5.61
C LYS A 40 20.02 -24.74 4.20
N PHE A 41 19.84 -23.89 3.18
CA PHE A 41 19.87 -24.27 1.78
C PHE A 41 20.79 -23.33 1.00
N PRO A 42 21.40 -23.79 -0.10
CA PRO A 42 22.17 -22.92 -0.98
C PRO A 42 21.34 -21.74 -1.48
N ARG A 43 21.98 -20.59 -1.60
CA ARG A 43 21.34 -19.44 -2.28
C ARG A 43 21.12 -19.79 -3.75
N PRO A 44 19.92 -19.53 -4.29
CA PRO A 44 19.64 -19.82 -5.69
C PRO A 44 20.35 -18.78 -6.60
N ASP A 45 20.88 -19.25 -7.73
CA ASP A 45 21.35 -18.38 -8.81
C ASP A 45 20.19 -17.77 -9.59
N PHE A 46 19.06 -18.50 -9.68
CA PHE A 46 17.83 -18.08 -10.37
C PHE A 46 16.62 -18.43 -9.53
N ASN A 47 15.65 -17.51 -9.53
CA ASN A 47 14.33 -17.72 -8.94
C ASN A 47 13.26 -17.67 -10.02
N LEU A 48 12.34 -18.63 -9.98
CA LEU A 48 11.16 -18.66 -10.84
C LEU A 48 9.93 -18.69 -9.97
N ALA A 49 8.99 -17.77 -10.23
CA ALA A 49 7.67 -17.76 -9.62
C ALA A 49 6.62 -17.63 -10.71
N LEU A 50 5.47 -18.26 -10.51
CA LEU A 50 4.34 -18.19 -11.43
C LEU A 50 3.14 -17.62 -10.66
N HIS A 51 2.43 -16.71 -11.31
CA HIS A 51 1.17 -16.17 -10.81
C HIS A 51 0.07 -16.42 -11.84
N VAL A 52 -1.13 -16.75 -11.41
CA VAL A 52 -2.29 -16.85 -12.30
C VAL A 52 -2.73 -15.45 -12.76
N SER A 53 -3.16 -15.35 -14.02
CA SER A 53 -3.70 -14.10 -14.56
C SER A 53 -4.96 -14.42 -15.36
N ALA A 54 -6.03 -13.69 -15.05
CA ALA A 54 -7.30 -13.80 -15.78
C ALA A 54 -7.21 -13.23 -17.20
N ASP A 55 -6.19 -12.41 -17.49
CA ASP A 55 -6.02 -11.77 -18.79
C ASP A 55 -5.28 -12.68 -19.80
N LEU A 56 -4.76 -13.83 -19.33
CA LEU A 56 -4.05 -14.79 -20.18
C LEU A 56 -4.91 -16.01 -20.48
N VAL A 57 -4.98 -16.37 -21.75
CA VAL A 57 -5.63 -17.60 -22.19
C VAL A 57 -4.90 -18.82 -21.59
N ALA A 58 -5.67 -19.81 -21.12
CA ALA A 58 -5.13 -21.03 -20.54
C ALA A 58 -4.10 -21.70 -21.48
N GLY A 59 -3.00 -22.20 -20.90
CA GLY A 59 -1.90 -22.80 -21.61
C GLY A 59 -0.85 -21.80 -22.14
N LYS A 60 -1.04 -20.50 -21.93
CA LYS A 60 -0.02 -19.47 -22.22
C LYS A 60 0.70 -19.01 -20.97
N VAL A 61 1.94 -18.60 -21.13
CA VAL A 61 2.77 -17.95 -20.12
C VAL A 61 3.16 -16.58 -20.65
N GLY A 62 2.87 -15.52 -19.88
CA GLY A 62 3.32 -14.17 -20.15
C GLY A 62 4.51 -13.81 -19.27
N TYR A 63 5.37 -12.94 -19.75
CA TYR A 63 6.42 -12.33 -18.95
C TYR A 63 6.63 -10.87 -19.39
N VAL A 64 7.17 -10.06 -18.48
CA VAL A 64 7.50 -8.66 -18.73
C VAL A 64 8.99 -8.48 -18.41
N PRO A 65 9.80 -7.95 -19.33
CA PRO A 65 11.15 -7.52 -18.98
C PRO A 65 11.10 -6.37 -17.97
N GLY A 66 11.82 -6.49 -16.87
CA GLY A 66 11.79 -5.52 -15.77
C GLY A 66 10.72 -5.86 -14.73
N TRP A 67 9.98 -4.86 -14.27
CA TRP A 67 8.98 -5.02 -13.21
C TRP A 67 7.66 -5.60 -13.75
N ALA A 68 7.34 -6.80 -13.37
CA ALA A 68 6.06 -7.43 -13.74
C ALA A 68 4.89 -6.97 -12.87
N MET A 69 5.15 -6.61 -11.62
CA MET A 69 4.13 -6.16 -10.66
C MET A 69 4.66 -4.97 -9.86
N ALA A 70 3.76 -4.03 -9.55
CA ALA A 70 4.07 -2.94 -8.63
C ALA A 70 4.16 -3.44 -7.19
N ASN A 71 4.92 -2.73 -6.36
CA ASN A 71 4.82 -2.89 -4.91
C ASN A 71 3.44 -2.47 -4.42
N VAL A 72 3.09 -2.83 -3.20
CA VAL A 72 1.86 -2.41 -2.55
C VAL A 72 2.15 -1.96 -1.12
N ASP A 73 1.58 -0.81 -0.74
CA ASP A 73 1.52 -0.35 0.64
C ASP A 73 0.07 -0.17 1.05
N SER A 74 -0.24 -0.61 2.27
CA SER A 74 -1.48 -0.27 2.96
C SER A 74 -1.20 0.85 3.94
N LEU A 75 -1.97 1.92 3.88
CA LEU A 75 -1.81 3.08 4.74
C LEU A 75 -3.11 3.38 5.45
N ASP A 76 -3.05 3.45 6.78
CA ASP A 76 -4.16 3.88 7.63
C ASP A 76 -3.90 5.31 8.11
N ILE A 77 -4.88 6.20 7.92
CA ILE A 77 -4.81 7.60 8.37
C ILE A 77 -5.96 7.86 9.33
N THR A 78 -5.64 8.29 10.55
CA THR A 78 -6.62 8.79 11.49
C THR A 78 -6.61 10.32 11.49
N VAL A 79 -7.66 10.90 10.92
CA VAL A 79 -7.89 12.34 10.96
C VAL A 79 -8.58 12.66 12.28
N LYS A 80 -7.82 13.19 13.22
CA LYS A 80 -8.34 13.60 14.55
C LYS A 80 -8.98 14.97 14.46
N GLY A 81 -9.95 15.23 15.33
CA GLY A 81 -10.66 16.50 15.44
C GLY A 81 -11.12 16.74 16.87
N ARG A 82 -12.01 17.72 17.02
CA ARG A 82 -12.74 17.99 18.25
C ARG A 82 -14.21 17.95 17.93
N GLY A 83 -14.88 16.88 18.35
CA GLY A 83 -16.30 16.68 18.12
C GLY A 83 -17.20 17.60 18.94
N GLY A 84 -18.50 17.54 18.65
CA GLY A 84 -19.50 18.31 19.35
C GLY A 84 -20.87 18.23 18.71
N HIS A 85 -21.78 19.09 19.15
CA HIS A 85 -23.13 19.15 18.62
C HIS A 85 -23.14 19.81 17.23
N GLY A 86 -23.78 19.17 16.23
CA GLY A 86 -23.79 19.63 14.85
C GLY A 86 -24.36 21.02 14.60
N ALA A 87 -25.18 21.56 15.54
CA ALA A 87 -25.66 22.92 15.46
C ALA A 87 -24.66 23.99 15.98
N TYR A 88 -23.53 23.56 16.56
CA TYR A 88 -22.47 24.45 17.07
C TYR A 88 -21.11 24.15 16.46
N PRO A 89 -20.98 24.09 15.10
CA PRO A 89 -19.74 23.68 14.43
C PRO A 89 -18.56 24.61 14.72
N HIS A 90 -18.83 25.89 15.05
CA HIS A 90 -17.80 26.88 15.39
C HIS A 90 -17.04 26.56 16.69
N THR A 91 -17.58 25.68 17.55
CA THR A 91 -16.93 25.23 18.80
C THR A 91 -16.09 23.95 18.58
N THR A 92 -16.09 23.41 17.38
CA THR A 92 -15.51 22.11 17.03
C THR A 92 -14.32 22.23 16.06
N LYS A 93 -13.66 21.12 15.81
CA LYS A 93 -12.75 20.90 14.69
C LYS A 93 -13.22 19.64 13.98
N ASP A 94 -13.95 19.83 12.88
CA ASP A 94 -14.69 18.76 12.22
C ASP A 94 -13.76 17.84 11.41
N PRO A 95 -13.51 16.59 11.85
CA PRO A 95 -12.63 15.67 11.14
C PRO A 95 -13.26 15.13 9.85
N ILE A 96 -14.58 15.19 9.68
CA ILE A 96 -15.24 14.78 8.43
C ILE A 96 -14.88 15.76 7.32
N VAL A 97 -14.96 17.07 7.61
CA VAL A 97 -14.58 18.12 6.66
C VAL A 97 -13.09 18.01 6.32
N MET A 98 -12.22 17.85 7.33
CA MET A 98 -10.79 17.69 7.13
C MET A 98 -10.45 16.43 6.31
N ALA A 99 -11.10 15.32 6.58
CA ALA A 99 -10.91 14.07 5.82
C ALA A 99 -11.33 14.23 4.36
N SER A 100 -12.45 14.89 4.09
CA SER A 100 -12.90 15.16 2.73
C SER A 100 -11.90 16.04 1.95
N GLN A 101 -11.35 17.07 2.59
CA GLN A 101 -10.31 17.92 2.00
C GLN A 101 -9.03 17.12 1.73
N LEU A 102 -8.62 16.25 2.66
CA LEU A 102 -7.46 15.39 2.49
C LEU A 102 -7.65 14.43 1.31
N ILE A 103 -8.80 13.77 1.22
CA ILE A 103 -9.13 12.86 0.10
C ILE A 103 -9.01 13.58 -1.24
N ASN A 104 -9.55 14.78 -1.37
CA ASN A 104 -9.43 15.57 -2.58
C ASN A 104 -7.98 15.99 -2.86
N SER A 105 -7.25 16.42 -1.85
CA SER A 105 -5.86 16.88 -1.99
C SER A 105 -4.94 15.76 -2.45
N ILE A 106 -5.03 14.57 -1.89
CA ILE A 106 -4.15 13.44 -2.25
C ILE A 106 -4.35 12.95 -3.70
N GLN A 107 -5.51 13.24 -4.34
CA GLN A 107 -5.69 12.94 -5.76
C GLN A 107 -4.72 13.75 -6.65
N THR A 108 -4.22 14.88 -6.16
CA THR A 108 -3.25 15.69 -6.91
C THR A 108 -1.84 15.13 -6.89
N ILE A 109 -1.53 14.16 -6.04
CA ILE A 109 -0.20 13.55 -5.94
C ILE A 109 0.22 13.00 -7.30
N VAL A 110 -0.56 12.08 -7.85
CA VAL A 110 -0.25 11.44 -9.13
C VAL A 110 -0.29 12.44 -10.28
N SER A 111 -1.23 13.39 -10.24
CA SER A 111 -1.45 14.30 -11.36
C SER A 111 -0.55 15.55 -11.36
N ARG A 112 0.13 15.88 -10.24
CA ARG A 112 0.88 17.14 -10.09
C ARG A 112 2.26 17.01 -9.44
N GLU A 113 2.55 15.94 -8.73
CA GLU A 113 3.78 15.81 -7.95
C GLU A 113 4.63 14.59 -8.34
N ILE A 114 4.04 13.59 -9.00
CA ILE A 114 4.78 12.46 -9.56
C ILE A 114 5.05 12.75 -11.04
N ALA A 115 6.27 12.46 -11.49
CA ALA A 115 6.64 12.65 -12.90
C ALA A 115 5.73 11.79 -13.81
N PRO A 116 5.26 12.31 -14.96
CA PRO A 116 4.32 11.58 -15.84
C PRO A 116 4.84 10.25 -16.39
N ILE A 117 6.15 10.07 -16.39
CA ILE A 117 6.82 8.81 -16.80
C ILE A 117 6.88 7.78 -15.69
N GLU A 118 6.57 8.17 -14.46
CA GLU A 118 6.57 7.31 -13.29
C GLU A 118 5.16 6.80 -12.99
N ALA A 119 5.06 5.50 -12.74
CA ALA A 119 3.77 4.90 -12.40
C ALA A 119 3.54 4.94 -10.88
N ALA A 120 2.44 5.54 -10.48
CA ALA A 120 1.97 5.55 -9.09
C ALA A 120 0.45 5.44 -9.03
N VAL A 121 -0.05 4.77 -7.99
CA VAL A 121 -1.48 4.70 -7.66
C VAL A 121 -1.66 5.12 -6.21
N VAL A 122 -2.63 6.00 -5.98
CA VAL A 122 -3.08 6.41 -4.66
C VAL A 122 -4.59 6.29 -4.62
N THR A 123 -5.09 5.32 -3.87
CA THR A 123 -6.54 5.07 -3.78
C THR A 123 -6.98 5.08 -2.32
N VAL A 124 -7.98 5.88 -2.00
CA VAL A 124 -8.70 5.78 -0.72
C VAL A 124 -9.78 4.71 -0.89
N GLY A 125 -9.57 3.57 -0.26
CA GLY A 125 -10.48 2.42 -0.36
C GLY A 125 -11.61 2.44 0.65
N SER A 126 -11.40 3.12 1.80
CA SER A 126 -12.46 3.24 2.80
C SER A 126 -12.37 4.55 3.59
N ILE A 127 -13.53 5.00 4.08
CA ILE A 127 -13.68 6.13 4.99
C ILE A 127 -14.72 5.78 6.04
N HIS A 128 -14.38 5.95 7.32
CA HIS A 128 -15.27 5.69 8.44
C HIS A 128 -15.21 6.82 9.46
N GLY A 129 -16.36 7.38 9.81
CA GLY A 129 -16.47 8.42 10.84
C GLY A 129 -17.91 8.86 11.07
N GLY A 130 -18.19 9.26 12.32
CA GLY A 130 -19.53 9.68 12.73
C GLY A 130 -20.50 8.53 12.99
N THR A 131 -21.52 8.81 13.80
CA THR A 131 -22.57 7.85 14.16
C THR A 131 -23.97 8.43 14.02
N LYS A 132 -24.11 9.75 14.08
CA LYS A 132 -25.38 10.47 14.00
C LYS A 132 -25.25 11.77 13.23
N HIS A 133 -26.31 12.15 12.51
CA HIS A 133 -26.34 13.34 11.65
C HIS A 133 -26.15 14.67 12.38
N ASN A 134 -26.40 14.73 13.67
CA ASN A 134 -26.31 15.93 14.50
C ASN A 134 -25.14 15.92 15.49
N VAL A 135 -24.18 15.01 15.31
CA VAL A 135 -22.99 14.87 16.16
C VAL A 135 -21.75 14.87 15.27
N ILE A 136 -20.88 15.85 15.48
CA ILE A 136 -19.54 15.89 14.86
C ILE A 136 -18.64 14.93 15.65
N PRO A 137 -17.99 13.95 15.00
CA PRO A 137 -17.14 12.97 15.67
C PRO A 137 -15.80 13.55 16.11
N ASN A 138 -15.03 12.79 16.90
CA ASN A 138 -13.66 13.15 17.26
C ASN A 138 -12.61 12.67 16.26
N GLU A 139 -12.95 11.72 15.40
CA GLU A 139 -12.02 11.17 14.41
C GLU A 139 -12.75 10.63 13.17
N VAL A 140 -12.00 10.59 12.07
CA VAL A 140 -12.34 9.86 10.85
C VAL A 140 -11.14 9.00 10.47
N ARG A 141 -11.39 7.75 10.08
CA ARG A 141 -10.38 6.81 9.63
C ARG A 141 -10.47 6.62 8.12
N LEU A 142 -9.33 6.70 7.48
CA LEU A 142 -9.15 6.44 6.05
C LEU A 142 -8.23 5.24 5.88
N GLN A 143 -8.54 4.37 4.91
CA GLN A 143 -7.65 3.30 4.50
C GLN A 143 -7.31 3.48 3.02
N LEU A 144 -6.02 3.45 2.72
CA LEU A 144 -5.49 3.69 1.39
C LEU A 144 -4.67 2.50 0.91
N THR A 145 -4.67 2.28 -0.39
CA THR A 145 -3.67 1.47 -1.07
C THR A 145 -2.80 2.35 -1.94
N LEU A 146 -1.50 2.16 -1.85
CA LEU A 146 -0.51 2.83 -2.69
C LEU A 146 0.18 1.77 -3.55
N ARG A 147 0.51 2.13 -4.80
CA ARG A 147 1.32 1.27 -5.67
C ARG A 147 2.36 2.10 -6.38
N SER A 148 3.55 1.54 -6.54
CA SER A 148 4.65 2.13 -7.30
C SER A 148 5.61 1.02 -7.72
N TYR A 149 6.55 1.34 -8.61
CA TYR A 149 7.58 0.38 -9.04
C TYR A 149 8.92 0.62 -8.37
N THR A 150 9.19 1.84 -7.91
CA THR A 150 10.47 2.20 -7.30
C THR A 150 10.29 2.69 -5.87
N ASP A 151 11.33 2.53 -5.05
CA ASP A 151 11.34 3.02 -3.67
C ASP A 151 11.33 4.56 -3.62
N GLU A 152 11.90 5.23 -4.63
CA GLU A 152 11.89 6.68 -4.74
C GLU A 152 10.47 7.21 -4.84
N VAL A 153 9.69 6.72 -5.80
CA VAL A 153 8.28 7.11 -6.01
C VAL A 153 7.42 6.74 -4.80
N ARG A 154 7.66 5.57 -4.22
CA ARG A 154 7.00 5.12 -3.00
C ARG A 154 7.22 6.11 -1.85
N ASN A 155 8.47 6.41 -1.54
CA ASN A 155 8.83 7.28 -0.42
C ASN A 155 8.38 8.73 -0.66
N GLN A 156 8.47 9.21 -1.89
CA GLN A 156 7.96 10.52 -2.29
C GLN A 156 6.45 10.60 -2.04
N THR A 157 5.67 9.62 -2.50
CA THR A 157 4.21 9.56 -2.31
C THR A 157 3.82 9.60 -0.84
N ILE A 158 4.46 8.79 0.01
CA ILE A 158 4.21 8.77 1.45
C ILE A 158 4.56 10.12 2.10
N SER A 159 5.68 10.72 1.70
CA SER A 159 6.11 12.03 2.21
C SER A 159 5.10 13.14 1.86
N ILE A 160 4.58 13.13 0.64
CA ILE A 160 3.58 14.10 0.18
C ILE A 160 2.28 13.93 0.97
N ILE A 161 1.79 12.69 1.17
CA ILE A 161 0.59 12.45 1.98
C ILE A 161 0.75 13.02 3.38
N ARG A 162 1.88 12.77 4.04
CA ARG A 162 2.17 13.32 5.37
C ARG A 162 2.19 14.84 5.38
N ARG A 163 2.81 15.47 4.39
CA ARG A 163 2.86 16.92 4.25
C ARG A 163 1.46 17.51 4.07
N MET A 164 0.64 16.93 3.20
CA MET A 164 -0.74 17.37 2.96
C MET A 164 -1.60 17.22 4.22
N ALA A 165 -1.51 16.09 4.90
CA ALA A 165 -2.27 15.86 6.13
C ALA A 165 -1.90 16.87 7.23
N ARG A 166 -0.61 17.16 7.43
CA ARG A 166 -0.15 18.19 8.37
C ARG A 166 -0.58 19.58 7.97
N GLY A 167 -0.42 19.95 6.70
CA GLY A 167 -0.83 21.26 6.19
C GLY A 167 -2.33 21.50 6.35
N LEU A 168 -3.16 20.48 6.13
CA LEU A 168 -4.61 20.58 6.34
C LEU A 168 -4.98 20.68 7.82
N ALA A 169 -4.30 19.96 8.70
CA ALA A 169 -4.48 20.08 10.14
C ALA A 169 -4.19 21.52 10.62
N GLU A 170 -3.11 22.10 10.16
CA GLU A 170 -2.72 23.49 10.44
C GLU A 170 -3.73 24.48 9.87
N ALA A 171 -4.10 24.34 8.59
CA ALA A 171 -5.05 25.24 7.92
C ALA A 171 -6.44 25.23 8.59
N ASN A 172 -6.85 24.11 9.17
CA ASN A 172 -8.10 23.99 9.93
C ASN A 172 -7.93 24.41 11.41
N GLY A 173 -6.76 24.88 11.81
CA GLY A 173 -6.48 25.33 13.18
C GLY A 173 -6.59 24.20 14.21
N LEU A 174 -6.18 22.99 13.85
CA LEU A 174 -6.13 21.87 14.76
C LEU A 174 -5.02 22.10 15.81
N PRO A 175 -5.22 21.76 17.08
CA PRO A 175 -4.15 21.76 18.06
C PRO A 175 -3.00 20.83 17.65
N LYS A 176 -1.75 21.21 17.95
CA LYS A 176 -0.56 20.46 17.50
C LYS A 176 -0.48 19.02 18.01
N ASP A 177 -1.03 18.76 19.18
CA ASP A 177 -1.13 17.41 19.78
C ASP A 177 -2.09 16.47 19.04
N LEU A 178 -2.91 17.01 18.14
CA LEU A 178 -3.81 16.26 17.28
C LEU A 178 -3.32 16.15 15.82
N TYR A 179 -2.13 16.68 15.50
CA TYR A 179 -1.59 16.58 14.15
C TYR A 179 -1.31 15.11 13.80
N PRO A 180 -1.44 14.72 12.53
CA PRO A 180 -1.08 13.39 12.07
C PRO A 180 0.43 13.16 12.19
N GLU A 181 0.79 11.98 12.66
CA GLU A 181 2.18 11.51 12.77
C GLU A 181 2.65 10.76 11.51
#